data_d9bd6fb60fee259b19fce94d63ede39f
#
_entry.id   d9bd6fb60fee259b19fce94d63ede39f
#
_cell.length_a   1.000
_cell.length_b   1.000
_cell.length_c   1.000
_cell.angle_alpha   90.00
_cell.angle_beta   90.00
_cell.angle_gamma   90.00
#
_symmetry.space_group_name_H-M   'P 1'
#
loop_
_entity.id
_entity.type
_entity.pdbx_description
1 polymer ?
#
loop_
_entity_poly.entity_id
_entity_poly.type
_entity_poly.pdbx_seq_one_letter_code
_entity_poly.pdbx_strand_id
1 'polypeptide(L)'
;MKLHGFAMSPNTKRAMLGLEEAGLVYEHVPVDLMSGEHKGEAYRGLNPTARVPTLVDGDFHLWESNAILEYAAALAPGKRLGGENPREKAEIARWMCRGAAHLS
;
A
#
# COMPACT_ATOMS: atom_id res chain seq x y z
N MET A 1 -9.43 -5.99 -6.54
CA MET A 1 -8.35 -5.82 -5.55
C MET A 1 -8.91 -5.66 -4.14
N LYS A 2 -8.19 -6.18 -3.18
CA LYS A 2 -8.54 -5.99 -1.76
C LYS A 2 -7.35 -5.42 -1.03
N LEU A 3 -7.60 -4.41 -0.20
CA LEU A 3 -6.57 -3.83 0.65
C LEU A 3 -6.87 -4.21 2.09
N HIS A 4 -6.07 -5.11 2.64
CA HIS A 4 -6.17 -5.52 4.03
C HIS A 4 -5.39 -4.54 4.88
N GLY A 5 -6.06 -3.85 5.78
CA GLY A 5 -5.38 -2.85 6.57
C GLY A 5 -6.20 -2.31 7.72
N PHE A 6 -5.53 -1.51 8.54
CA PHE A 6 -6.13 -0.85 9.69
C PHE A 6 -6.28 0.64 9.36
N ALA A 7 -7.53 1.13 9.32
CA ALA A 7 -7.81 2.49 8.85
C ALA A 7 -7.07 3.59 9.62
N MET A 8 -6.71 3.33 10.88
CA MET A 8 -5.96 4.31 11.69
C MET A 8 -4.46 4.26 11.41
N SER A 9 -3.97 3.24 10.71
CA SER A 9 -2.55 3.13 10.38
C SER A 9 -2.15 4.14 9.30
N PRO A 10 -1.12 4.98 9.54
CA PRO A 10 -0.65 5.92 8.51
C PRO A 10 -0.25 5.25 7.21
N ASN A 11 0.39 4.09 7.27
CA ASN A 11 0.80 3.36 6.07
C ASN A 11 -0.40 2.81 5.29
N THR A 12 -1.44 2.35 6.00
CA THR A 12 -2.69 1.93 5.35
C THR A 12 -3.34 3.13 4.65
N LYS A 13 -3.39 4.28 5.32
CA LYS A 13 -3.96 5.50 4.73
C LYS A 13 -3.21 5.94 3.48
N ARG A 14 -1.88 5.83 3.48
CA ARG A 14 -1.06 6.16 2.30
C ARG A 14 -1.40 5.24 1.12
N ALA A 15 -1.53 3.94 1.38
CA ALA A 15 -1.89 2.98 0.34
C ALA A 15 -3.29 3.26 -0.21
N MET A 16 -4.26 3.55 0.67
CA MET A 16 -5.61 3.89 0.27
C MET A 16 -5.62 5.13 -0.63
N LEU A 17 -4.90 6.17 -0.21
CA LEU A 17 -4.82 7.40 -0.98
C LEU A 17 -4.21 7.16 -2.35
N GLY A 18 -3.15 6.37 -2.43
CA GLY A 18 -2.50 6.04 -3.70
C GLY A 18 -3.43 5.28 -4.65
N LEU A 19 -4.18 4.33 -4.13
CA LEU A 19 -5.14 3.58 -4.95
C LEU A 19 -6.26 4.49 -5.45
N GLU A 20 -6.75 5.38 -4.60
CA GLU A 20 -7.81 6.32 -4.95
C GLU A 20 -7.34 7.35 -5.97
N GLU A 21 -6.13 7.89 -5.81
CA GLU A 21 -5.55 8.82 -6.78
C GLU A 21 -5.34 8.17 -8.15
N ALA A 22 -5.02 6.87 -8.15
CA ALA A 22 -4.89 6.11 -9.40
C ALA A 22 -6.24 5.78 -10.04
N GLY A 23 -7.34 6.03 -9.33
CA GLY A 23 -8.69 5.72 -9.82
C GLY A 23 -8.99 4.23 -9.83
N LEU A 24 -8.29 3.45 -9.02
CA LEU A 24 -8.48 2.01 -8.95
C LEU A 24 -9.59 1.65 -7.98
N VAL A 25 -10.39 0.65 -8.35
CA VAL A 25 -11.46 0.14 -7.50
C VAL A 25 -10.90 -0.96 -6.62
N TYR A 26 -11.09 -0.82 -5.32
CA TYR A 26 -10.63 -1.81 -4.35
C TYR A 26 -11.59 -1.91 -3.18
N GLU A 27 -11.55 -3.05 -2.49
CA GLU A 27 -12.31 -3.26 -1.28
C GLU A 27 -11.36 -3.15 -0.09
N HIS A 28 -11.71 -2.35 0.92
CA HIS A 28 -10.95 -2.30 2.16
C HIS A 28 -11.40 -3.43 3.07
N VAL A 29 -10.49 -4.32 3.43
CA VAL A 29 -10.74 -5.43 4.35
C VAL A 29 -10.09 -5.08 5.68
N PRO A 30 -10.87 -4.75 6.72
CA PRO A 30 -10.29 -4.34 8.01
C PRO A 30 -9.48 -5.44 8.67
N VAL A 31 -8.34 -5.06 9.23
CA VAL A 31 -7.51 -5.95 10.06
C VAL A 31 -7.44 -5.31 11.44
N ASP A 32 -7.89 -6.04 12.46
CA ASP A 32 -7.93 -5.52 13.81
C ASP A 32 -6.58 -5.65 14.50
N LEU A 33 -5.79 -4.58 14.44
CA LEU A 33 -4.47 -4.55 15.08
C LEU A 33 -4.58 -4.61 16.61
N MET A 34 -5.67 -4.08 17.16
CA MET A 34 -5.85 -4.04 18.61
C MET A 34 -6.01 -5.44 19.19
N SER A 35 -6.64 -6.35 18.45
CA SER A 35 -6.80 -7.74 18.87
C SER A 35 -5.65 -8.65 18.42
N GLY A 36 -4.70 -8.12 17.64
CA GLY A 36 -3.58 -8.89 17.14
C GLY A 36 -3.90 -9.74 15.90
N GLU A 37 -4.95 -9.41 15.17
CA GLU A 37 -5.37 -10.16 13.98
C GLU A 37 -4.23 -10.30 12.96
N HIS A 38 -3.39 -9.26 12.83
CA HIS A 38 -2.25 -9.26 11.90
C HIS A 38 -1.18 -10.29 12.25
N LYS A 39 -1.17 -10.77 13.48
CA LYS A 39 -0.21 -11.77 13.96
C LYS A 39 -0.74 -13.20 13.83
N GLY A 40 -2.02 -13.34 13.50
CA GLY A 40 -2.66 -14.63 13.34
C GLY A 40 -2.23 -15.33 12.07
N GLU A 41 -2.46 -16.64 12.04
CA GLU A 41 -2.05 -17.50 10.93
C GLU A 41 -2.69 -17.09 9.60
N ALA A 42 -3.97 -16.74 9.64
CA ALA A 42 -4.72 -16.37 8.43
C ALA A 42 -4.11 -15.15 7.76
N TYR A 43 -3.83 -14.10 8.52
CA TYR A 43 -3.24 -12.88 7.96
C TYR A 43 -1.79 -13.10 7.55
N ARG A 44 -1.02 -13.84 8.33
CA ARG A 44 0.38 -14.13 7.99
C ARG A 44 0.52 -14.95 6.72
N GLY A 45 -0.53 -15.67 6.33
CA GLY A 45 -0.58 -16.33 5.04
C GLY A 45 -0.64 -15.35 3.88
N LEU A 46 -1.19 -14.15 4.11
CA LEU A 46 -1.20 -13.07 3.11
C LEU A 46 0.09 -12.26 3.15
N ASN A 47 0.62 -12.03 4.35
CA ASN A 47 1.81 -11.21 4.56
C ASN A 47 2.65 -11.79 5.72
N PRO A 48 3.76 -12.44 5.40
CA PRO A 48 4.58 -13.07 6.44
C PRO A 48 5.26 -12.07 7.37
N THR A 49 5.30 -10.77 7.03
CA THR A 49 5.88 -9.76 7.91
C THR A 49 4.93 -9.36 9.04
N ALA A 50 3.68 -9.81 9.00
CA ALA A 50 2.67 -9.52 10.03
C ALA A 50 2.42 -8.01 10.20
N ARG A 51 2.44 -7.25 9.12
CA ARG A 51 2.22 -5.80 9.11
C ARG A 51 1.08 -5.44 8.16
N VAL A 52 0.54 -4.24 8.33
CA VAL A 52 -0.43 -3.67 7.41
C VAL A 52 0.21 -2.50 6.67
N PRO A 53 -0.22 -2.17 5.46
CA PRO A 53 -1.27 -2.83 4.68
C PRO A 53 -0.76 -3.98 3.83
N THR A 54 -1.68 -4.81 3.33
CA THR A 54 -1.39 -5.82 2.32
C THR A 54 -2.42 -5.71 1.20
N LEU A 55 -1.94 -5.51 -0.02
CA LEU A 55 -2.80 -5.48 -1.20
C LEU A 55 -2.87 -6.89 -1.79
N VAL A 56 -4.08 -7.35 -2.05
CA VAL A 56 -4.31 -8.63 -2.72
C VAL A 56 -4.97 -8.36 -4.06
N ASP A 57 -4.28 -8.72 -5.14
CA ASP A 57 -4.78 -8.57 -6.49
C ASP A 57 -4.73 -9.95 -7.16
N GLY A 58 -5.86 -10.66 -7.11
CA GLY A 58 -5.90 -12.05 -7.52
C GLY A 58 -5.03 -12.90 -6.60
N ASP A 59 -4.03 -13.56 -7.18
CA ASP A 59 -3.07 -14.38 -6.44
C ASP A 59 -1.79 -13.60 -6.06
N PHE A 60 -1.73 -12.32 -6.44
CA PHE A 60 -0.60 -11.46 -6.14
C PHE A 60 -0.81 -10.74 -4.81
N HIS A 61 0.07 -10.99 -3.84
CA HIS A 61 0.04 -10.36 -2.53
C HIS A 61 1.20 -9.39 -2.44
N LEU A 62 0.90 -8.13 -2.13
CA LEU A 62 1.92 -7.08 -2.09
C LEU A 62 1.82 -6.31 -0.78
N TRP A 63 2.91 -6.25 -0.03
CA TRP A 63 3.00 -5.45 1.18
C TRP A 63 4.06 -4.37 0.99
N GLU A 64 4.22 -3.50 1.98
CA GLU A 64 4.97 -2.25 1.95
C GLU A 64 4.17 -1.17 1.21
N SER A 65 3.81 -0.11 1.94
CA SER A 65 3.00 0.96 1.36
C SER A 65 3.66 1.59 0.12
N ASN A 66 5.00 1.74 0.13
CA ASN A 66 5.70 2.30 -1.03
C ASN A 66 5.57 1.41 -2.27
N ALA A 67 5.64 0.09 -2.08
CA ALA A 67 5.47 -0.85 -3.18
C ALA A 67 4.05 -0.81 -3.73
N ILE A 68 3.06 -0.69 -2.84
CA ILE A 68 1.66 -0.57 -3.25
C ILE A 68 1.46 0.71 -4.06
N LEU A 69 2.08 1.82 -3.65
CA LEU A 69 2.00 3.08 -4.38
C LEU A 69 2.61 2.96 -5.78
N GLU A 70 3.76 2.30 -5.90
CA GLU A 70 4.38 2.06 -7.20
C GLU A 70 3.51 1.19 -8.10
N TYR A 71 2.93 0.14 -7.53
CA TYR A 71 2.05 -0.75 -8.27
C TYR A 71 0.81 -0.01 -8.78
N ALA A 72 0.20 0.81 -7.91
CA ALA A 72 -0.96 1.61 -8.28
C ALA A 72 -0.62 2.58 -9.41
N ALA A 73 0.53 3.25 -9.33
CA ALA A 73 0.99 4.17 -10.36
C ALA A 73 1.21 3.44 -11.70
N ALA A 74 1.77 2.26 -11.66
CA ALA A 74 2.01 1.46 -12.87
C ALA A 74 0.71 1.00 -13.54
N LEU A 75 -0.33 0.75 -12.73
CA LEU A 75 -1.65 0.37 -13.26
C LEU A 75 -2.41 1.55 -13.87
N ALA A 76 -1.97 2.77 -13.58
CA ALA A 76 -2.65 3.99 -14.06
C ALA A 76 -1.65 4.95 -14.69
N PRO A 77 -0.96 4.58 -15.79
CA PRO A 77 0.09 5.40 -16.37
C PRO A 77 -0.38 6.78 -16.85
N GLY A 78 -1.64 6.88 -17.25
CA GLY A 78 -2.24 8.14 -17.66
C GLY A 78 -2.34 9.18 -16.55
N LYS A 79 -2.24 8.78 -15.29
CA LYS A 79 -2.29 9.67 -14.14
C LYS A 79 -0.93 10.24 -13.75
N ARG A 80 0.15 9.71 -14.34
CA ARG A 80 1.53 10.16 -14.13
C ARG A 80 1.99 10.13 -12.67
N LEU A 81 1.43 9.24 -11.87
CA LEU A 81 1.74 9.18 -10.44
C LEU A 81 3.15 8.70 -10.13
N GLY A 82 3.76 7.96 -11.06
CA GLY A 82 5.12 7.43 -10.89
C GLY A 82 6.22 8.33 -11.43
N GLY A 83 5.85 9.48 -11.98
CA GLY A 83 6.80 10.39 -12.62
C GLY A 83 7.11 9.98 -14.07
N GLU A 84 7.56 10.94 -14.88
CA GLU A 84 7.81 10.71 -16.32
C GLU A 84 9.28 10.53 -16.66
N ASN A 85 10.16 11.15 -15.88
CA ASN A 85 11.59 11.15 -16.16
C ASN A 85 12.38 10.76 -14.90
N PRO A 86 13.69 10.52 -15.04
CA PRO A 86 14.49 10.08 -13.89
C PRO A 86 14.46 11.02 -12.69
N ARG A 87 14.40 12.33 -12.93
CA ARG A 87 14.36 13.31 -11.83
C ARG A 87 13.05 13.25 -11.08
N GLU A 88 11.92 13.21 -11.77
CA GLU A 88 10.61 13.10 -11.15
C GLU A 88 10.48 11.81 -10.37
N LYS A 89 10.95 10.70 -10.94
CA LYS A 89 10.91 9.40 -10.26
C LYS A 89 11.74 9.42 -8.98
N ALA A 90 12.91 10.06 -9.02
CA ALA A 90 13.77 10.17 -7.85
C ALA A 90 13.14 11.05 -6.77
N GLU A 91 12.52 12.16 -7.16
CA GLU A 91 11.80 13.05 -6.23
C GLU A 91 10.67 12.32 -5.52
N ILE A 92 9.87 11.60 -6.28
CA ILE A 92 8.76 10.82 -5.73
C ILE A 92 9.28 9.76 -4.76
N ALA A 93 10.32 9.03 -5.16
CA ALA A 93 10.92 8.01 -4.30
C ALA A 93 11.45 8.58 -2.99
N ARG A 94 12.07 9.77 -3.06
CA ARG A 94 12.57 10.47 -1.88
C ARG A 94 11.46 10.74 -0.88
N TRP A 95 10.36 11.30 -1.35
CA TRP A 95 9.23 11.63 -0.47
C TRP A 95 8.52 10.40 0.06
N MET A 96 8.42 9.35 -0.75
CA MET A 96 7.83 8.08 -0.31
C MET A 96 8.65 7.45 0.82
N CYS A 97 9.96 7.39 0.65
CA CYS A 97 10.85 6.82 1.67
C CYS A 97 10.80 7.63 2.96
N ARG A 98 10.82 8.96 2.84
CA ARG A 98 10.73 9.84 4.01
C ARG A 98 9.39 9.65 4.73
N GLY A 99 8.31 9.57 3.96
CA GLY A 99 6.98 9.33 4.53
C GLY A 99 6.90 8.02 5.28
N ALA A 100 7.44 6.95 4.71
CA ALA A 100 7.44 5.64 5.35
C ALA A 100 8.27 5.66 6.65
N ALA A 101 9.42 6.35 6.63
CA ALA A 101 10.30 6.45 7.81
C ALA A 101 9.64 7.22 8.96
N HIS A 102 8.81 8.21 8.65
CA HIS A 102 8.16 9.05 9.66
C HIS A 102 6.78 8.58 10.07
N LEU A 103 6.11 7.77 9.24
CA LEU A 103 4.74 7.34 9.48
C LEU A 103 4.62 5.90 9.98
N SER A 104 5.68 5.15 9.88
CA SER A 104 5.68 3.74 10.29
C SER A 104 5.96 3.55 11.77
#